data_b45ed9435f3aa90eeb0d34841c1b0f18
#
_entry.id   b45ed9435f3aa90eeb0d34841c1b0f18
#
_cell.length_a   1.000
_cell.length_b   1.000
_cell.length_c   1.000
_cell.angle_alpha   90.00
_cell.angle_beta   90.00
_cell.angle_gamma   90.00
#
_symmetry.space_group_name_H-M   'P 1'
#
loop_
_entity.id
_entity.type
_entity.pdbx_description
1 polymer ?
#
loop_
_entity_poly.entity_id
_entity_poly.type
_entity_poly.pdbx_seq_one_letter_code
_entity_poly.pdbx_strand_id
1 'polypeptide(L)'
;CVEGWSCIGKWKGVPLSALLDRVKLKPDARYIVFYCADNLFETGKEKDKYYESIGLVDAYHPQTILAYEMNDQTLPIANGAPLRLRVERQLGYKMAKYVMRIEAVDHIVGIRGGRGGFWEDLGYEWYAGI
;
A
#
# COMPACT_ATOMS: atom_id res chain seq x y z
N CYS A 1 1.81 14.25 4.28
CA CYS A 1 2.80 13.98 3.22
C CYS A 1 4.22 14.18 3.73
N VAL A 2 5.17 13.40 3.25
CA VAL A 2 6.59 13.56 3.59
C VAL A 2 7.13 14.95 3.21
N GLU A 3 6.50 15.61 2.25
CA GLU A 3 6.82 16.98 1.83
C GLU A 3 6.22 18.07 2.75
N GLY A 4 5.51 17.69 3.80
CA GLY A 4 4.98 18.61 4.83
C GLY A 4 3.59 19.17 4.58
N TRP A 5 2.86 18.69 3.57
CA TRP A 5 1.45 19.09 3.36
C TRP A 5 0.50 17.97 3.76
N SER A 6 -0.75 18.31 4.02
CA SER A 6 -1.83 17.37 4.28
C SER A 6 -3.11 17.80 3.58
N CYS A 7 -4.01 16.86 3.34
CA CYS A 7 -5.34 17.12 2.81
C CYS A 7 -6.34 16.13 3.40
N ILE A 8 -7.62 16.51 3.38
CA ILE A 8 -8.71 15.68 3.86
C ILE A 8 -9.48 15.15 2.65
N GLY A 9 -9.70 13.84 2.63
CA GLY A 9 -10.54 13.16 1.65
C GLY A 9 -11.50 12.22 2.35
N LYS A 10 -12.67 12.01 1.76
CA LYS A 10 -13.64 11.01 2.20
C LYS A 10 -13.43 9.75 1.36
N TRP A 11 -13.06 8.66 2.01
CA TRP A 11 -12.72 7.41 1.35
C TRP A 11 -13.74 6.32 1.68
N LYS A 12 -14.09 5.52 0.69
CA LYS A 12 -14.89 4.32 0.89
C LYS A 12 -14.20 3.12 0.28
N GLY A 13 -14.21 2.03 1.03
CA GLY A 13 -13.58 0.79 0.60
C GLY A 13 -13.89 -0.34 1.55
N VAL A 14 -13.25 -1.47 1.34
CA VAL A 14 -13.35 -2.64 2.20
C VAL A 14 -12.20 -2.63 3.20
N PRO A 15 -12.42 -2.94 4.49
CA PRO A 15 -11.34 -3.12 5.44
C PRO A 15 -10.38 -4.21 4.96
N LEU A 16 -9.08 -3.92 4.99
CA LEU A 16 -8.07 -4.92 4.59
C LEU A 16 -8.17 -6.17 5.48
N SER A 17 -8.44 -5.99 6.76
CA SER A 17 -8.63 -7.11 7.70
C SER A 17 -9.70 -8.11 7.25
N ALA A 18 -10.80 -7.64 6.66
CA ALA A 18 -11.86 -8.52 6.16
C ALA A 18 -11.38 -9.42 5.02
N LEU A 19 -10.53 -8.90 4.13
CA LEU A 19 -9.91 -9.69 3.07
C LEU A 19 -8.92 -10.70 3.64
N LEU A 20 -8.06 -10.27 4.58
CA LEU A 20 -7.05 -11.13 5.20
C LEU A 20 -7.71 -12.29 5.98
N ASP A 21 -8.81 -12.02 6.67
CA ASP A 21 -9.57 -13.07 7.39
C ASP A 21 -10.17 -14.11 6.44
N ARG A 22 -10.59 -13.69 5.25
CA ARG A 22 -11.13 -14.60 4.25
C ARG A 22 -10.07 -15.52 3.63
N VAL A 23 -8.87 -15.01 3.39
CA VAL A 23 -7.78 -15.81 2.77
C VAL A 23 -7.01 -16.62 3.81
N LYS A 24 -7.18 -16.34 5.09
CA LYS A 24 -6.54 -17.05 6.20
C LYS A 24 -5.01 -17.08 6.06
N LEU A 25 -4.35 -16.08 6.60
CA LEU A 25 -2.89 -15.96 6.56
C LEU A 25 -2.21 -17.17 7.19
N LYS A 26 -1.07 -17.56 6.64
CA LYS A 26 -0.20 -18.55 7.27
C LYS A 26 0.35 -18.01 8.59
N PRO A 27 0.66 -18.89 9.58
CA PRO A 27 1.12 -18.43 10.91
C PRO A 27 2.43 -17.64 10.89
N ASP A 28 3.26 -17.82 9.87
CA ASP A 28 4.55 -17.16 9.71
C ASP A 28 4.45 -15.81 8.98
N ALA A 29 3.28 -15.43 8.45
CA ALA A 29 3.09 -14.13 7.82
C ALA A 29 3.39 -12.98 8.78
N ARG A 30 4.13 -11.97 8.30
CA ARG A 30 4.53 -10.78 9.09
C ARG A 30 4.22 -9.49 8.37
N TYR A 31 4.21 -9.50 7.04
CA TYR A 31 4.06 -8.32 6.20
C TYR A 31 3.03 -8.57 5.10
N ILE A 32 2.35 -7.50 4.71
CA ILE A 32 1.49 -7.50 3.52
C ILE A 32 2.14 -6.60 2.48
N VAL A 33 2.39 -7.16 1.29
CA VAL A 33 3.04 -6.49 0.17
C VAL A 33 2.02 -6.18 -0.90
N PHE A 34 2.04 -4.97 -1.40
CA PHE A 34 1.17 -4.47 -2.47
C PHE A 34 2.00 -4.21 -3.71
N TYR A 35 1.62 -4.85 -4.83
CA TYR A 35 2.25 -4.63 -6.13
C TYR A 35 1.30 -3.82 -7.00
N CYS A 36 1.82 -2.77 -7.62
CA CYS A 36 1.05 -1.75 -8.32
C CYS A 36 1.32 -1.75 -9.81
N ALA A 37 0.38 -1.22 -10.60
CA ALA A 37 0.50 -1.17 -12.04
C ALA A 37 1.40 -0.03 -12.53
N ASP A 38 1.50 1.06 -11.75
CA ASP A 38 2.20 2.27 -12.17
C ASP A 38 3.73 2.10 -12.22
N ASN A 39 4.33 2.66 -13.25
CA ASN A 39 5.77 2.79 -13.40
C ASN A 39 6.19 4.21 -13.00
N LEU A 40 7.18 4.33 -12.11
CA LEU A 40 7.72 5.63 -11.71
C LEU A 40 8.83 6.11 -12.64
N PHE A 41 9.44 5.20 -13.39
CA PHE A 41 10.39 5.53 -14.45
C PHE A 41 9.86 4.99 -15.78
N GLU A 42 9.98 5.74 -16.83
CA GLU A 42 9.44 5.40 -18.18
C GLU A 42 10.17 4.23 -18.86
N THR A 43 10.72 3.29 -18.08
CA THR A 43 11.48 2.16 -18.64
C THR A 43 10.62 0.96 -19.01
N GLY A 44 9.38 0.90 -18.52
CA GLY A 44 8.49 -0.25 -18.69
C GLY A 44 8.93 -1.54 -18.02
N LYS A 45 10.02 -1.51 -17.25
CA LYS A 45 10.54 -2.70 -16.57
C LYS A 45 9.78 -2.98 -15.28
N GLU A 46 9.59 -4.25 -14.95
CA GLU A 46 8.89 -4.67 -13.72
C GLU A 46 9.52 -4.08 -12.46
N LYS A 47 10.85 -3.95 -12.43
CA LYS A 47 11.58 -3.35 -11.30
C LYS A 47 11.25 -1.88 -11.03
N ASP A 48 10.69 -1.18 -12.01
CA ASP A 48 10.36 0.24 -11.91
C ASP A 48 8.89 0.46 -11.53
N LYS A 49 8.12 -0.60 -11.43
CA LYS A 49 6.75 -0.54 -10.90
C LYS A 49 6.75 -0.28 -9.41
N TYR A 50 5.76 0.49 -8.98
CA TYR A 50 5.58 0.77 -7.56
C TYR A 50 5.24 -0.51 -6.79
N TYR A 51 5.79 -0.63 -5.60
CA TYR A 51 5.39 -1.62 -4.62
C TYR A 51 5.56 -1.05 -3.22
N GLU A 52 4.83 -1.58 -2.26
CA GLU A 52 4.87 -1.12 -0.88
C GLU A 52 4.53 -2.26 0.07
N SER A 53 4.95 -2.14 1.32
CA SER A 53 4.60 -3.12 2.35
C SER A 53 4.25 -2.47 3.67
N ILE A 54 3.40 -3.14 4.43
CA ILE A 54 3.04 -2.76 5.80
C ILE A 54 3.10 -3.99 6.70
N GLY A 55 3.33 -3.76 7.99
CA GLY A 55 3.26 -4.82 9.00
C GLY A 55 1.82 -5.22 9.31
N LEU A 56 1.65 -6.38 9.95
CA LEU A 56 0.32 -6.90 10.26
C LEU A 56 -0.48 -6.00 11.20
N VAL A 57 0.18 -5.27 12.11
CA VAL A 57 -0.51 -4.34 13.03
C VAL A 57 -1.28 -3.29 12.24
N ASP A 58 -0.65 -2.68 11.25
CA ASP A 58 -1.33 -1.69 10.39
C ASP A 58 -2.28 -2.34 9.40
N ALA A 59 -1.96 -3.54 8.90
CA ALA A 59 -2.85 -4.28 7.98
C ALA A 59 -4.20 -4.62 8.63
N TYR A 60 -4.20 -4.94 9.92
CA TYR A 60 -5.42 -5.25 10.68
C TYR A 60 -6.06 -4.03 11.35
N HIS A 61 -5.45 -2.85 11.24
CA HIS A 61 -6.03 -1.65 11.82
C HIS A 61 -7.39 -1.33 11.17
N PRO A 62 -8.43 -0.94 11.95
CA PRO A 62 -9.77 -0.69 11.41
C PRO A 62 -9.85 0.37 10.31
N GLN A 63 -8.93 1.34 10.32
CA GLN A 63 -8.87 2.39 9.30
C GLN A 63 -8.06 2.02 8.06
N THR A 64 -7.42 0.85 8.04
CA THR A 64 -6.72 0.37 6.84
C THR A 64 -7.72 -0.27 5.90
N ILE A 65 -7.92 0.35 4.74
CA ILE A 65 -8.92 -0.06 3.76
C ILE A 65 -8.32 -0.15 2.35
N LEU A 66 -8.95 -0.98 1.53
CA LEU A 66 -8.79 -0.96 0.08
C LEU A 66 -9.89 -0.08 -0.49
N ALA A 67 -9.55 1.15 -0.85
CA ALA A 67 -10.50 2.17 -1.27
C ALA A 67 -10.80 2.08 -2.77
N TYR A 68 -12.07 2.23 -3.12
CA TYR A 68 -12.59 2.27 -4.50
C TYR A 68 -13.48 3.49 -4.77
N GLU A 69 -13.77 4.31 -3.75
CA GLU A 69 -14.48 5.60 -3.89
C GLU A 69 -13.72 6.69 -3.12
N MET A 70 -13.82 7.91 -3.62
CA MET A 70 -13.28 9.11 -3.00
C MET A 70 -14.27 10.27 -3.17
N ASN A 71 -14.58 10.96 -2.06
CA ASN A 71 -15.51 12.12 -2.05
C ASN A 71 -16.87 11.80 -2.68
N ASP A 72 -17.45 10.66 -2.31
CA ASP A 72 -18.74 10.15 -2.77
C ASP A 72 -18.81 9.82 -4.27
N GLN A 73 -17.68 9.67 -4.93
CA GLN A 73 -17.58 9.31 -6.35
C GLN A 73 -16.66 8.11 -6.53
N THR A 74 -16.81 7.40 -7.65
CA THR A 74 -15.86 6.37 -8.07
C THR A 74 -14.44 6.94 -8.04
N LEU A 75 -13.50 6.19 -7.50
CA LEU A 75 -12.11 6.59 -7.38
C LEU A 75 -11.54 7.03 -8.74
N PRO A 76 -11.07 8.29 -8.88
CA PRO A 76 -10.47 8.74 -10.13
C PRO A 76 -9.17 8.00 -10.46
N ILE A 77 -8.86 7.88 -11.74
CA ILE A 77 -7.61 7.25 -12.21
C ILE A 77 -6.40 7.92 -11.59
N ALA A 78 -6.34 9.24 -11.57
CA ALA A 78 -5.24 10.01 -10.98
C ALA A 78 -5.02 9.71 -9.48
N ASN A 79 -6.06 9.25 -8.79
CA ASN A 79 -6.02 8.94 -7.36
C ASN A 79 -5.84 7.46 -7.05
N GLY A 80 -5.64 6.61 -8.07
CA GLY A 80 -5.26 5.22 -7.89
C GLY A 80 -6.32 4.18 -8.26
N ALA A 81 -7.31 4.55 -9.09
CA ALA A 81 -8.33 3.59 -9.57
C ALA A 81 -7.68 2.37 -10.24
N PRO A 82 -8.33 1.19 -10.20
CA PRO A 82 -9.63 0.94 -9.57
C PRO A 82 -9.58 0.73 -8.06
N LEU A 83 -8.40 0.47 -7.50
CA LEU A 83 -8.24 0.12 -6.08
C LEU A 83 -6.93 0.68 -5.53
N ARG A 84 -7.02 1.31 -4.37
CA ARG A 84 -5.83 1.82 -3.68
C ARG A 84 -5.87 1.51 -2.17
N LEU A 85 -4.69 1.47 -1.57
CA LEU A 85 -4.54 1.33 -0.13
C LEU A 85 -4.68 2.68 0.59
N ARG A 86 -5.39 2.67 1.70
CA ARG A 86 -5.37 3.75 2.70
C ARG A 86 -4.87 3.20 4.02
N VAL A 87 -3.81 3.80 4.57
CA VAL A 87 -3.21 3.47 5.89
C VAL A 87 -3.08 4.79 6.64
N GLU A 88 -4.12 5.16 7.38
CA GLU A 88 -4.22 6.50 7.97
C GLU A 88 -3.14 6.81 9.02
N ARG A 89 -2.50 5.78 9.57
CA ARG A 89 -1.43 5.91 10.56
C ARG A 89 -0.05 6.17 9.97
N GLN A 90 0.09 6.15 8.64
CA GLN A 90 1.36 6.33 7.96
C GLN A 90 1.28 7.37 6.85
N LEU A 91 2.44 7.88 6.45
CA LEU A 91 2.56 8.89 5.40
C LEU A 91 2.11 8.36 4.02
N GLY A 92 1.77 9.29 3.13
CA GLY A 92 1.13 9.00 1.86
C GLY A 92 1.89 8.06 0.93
N TYR A 93 3.23 8.02 0.98
CA TYR A 93 3.97 7.09 0.13
C TYR A 93 3.76 5.62 0.49
N LYS A 94 3.25 5.34 1.71
CA LYS A 94 2.84 4.00 2.13
C LYS A 94 1.50 3.58 1.55
N MET A 95 0.74 4.50 0.98
CA MET A 95 -0.62 4.27 0.47
C MET A 95 -0.58 3.92 -1.01
N ALA A 96 -0.29 2.65 -1.31
CA ALA A 96 -0.14 2.13 -2.68
C ALA A 96 -1.38 2.39 -3.54
N LYS A 97 -1.18 2.97 -4.73
CA LYS A 97 -2.21 3.19 -5.75
C LYS A 97 -2.14 2.12 -6.83
N TYR A 98 -3.22 1.95 -7.59
CA TYR A 98 -3.28 0.99 -8.72
C TYR A 98 -2.90 -0.43 -8.31
N VAL A 99 -3.45 -0.90 -7.20
CA VAL A 99 -3.09 -2.19 -6.62
C VAL A 99 -3.51 -3.33 -7.55
N MET A 100 -2.56 -4.16 -7.95
CA MET A 100 -2.77 -5.31 -8.84
C MET A 100 -2.65 -6.65 -8.11
N ARG A 101 -1.80 -6.73 -7.10
CA ARG A 101 -1.56 -7.95 -6.34
C ARG A 101 -1.25 -7.64 -4.89
N ILE A 102 -1.76 -8.46 -4.00
CA ILE A 102 -1.49 -8.39 -2.55
C ILE A 102 -0.92 -9.73 -2.13
N GLU A 103 0.17 -9.72 -1.39
CA GLU A 103 0.87 -10.93 -0.95
C GLU A 103 1.21 -10.84 0.53
N ALA A 104 0.93 -11.91 1.28
CA ALA A 104 1.38 -12.04 2.65
C ALA A 104 2.71 -12.80 2.68
N VAL A 105 3.70 -12.24 3.36
CA VAL A 105 5.07 -12.79 3.42
C VAL A 105 5.59 -12.81 4.86
N ASP A 106 6.56 -13.68 5.11
CA ASP A 106 7.25 -13.76 6.40
C ASP A 106 8.38 -12.74 6.53
N HIS A 107 8.97 -12.32 5.41
CA HIS A 107 10.05 -11.33 5.36
C HIS A 107 10.03 -10.55 4.04
N ILE A 108 10.61 -9.35 4.06
CA ILE A 108 10.66 -8.45 2.90
C ILE A 108 12.04 -8.40 2.23
N VAL A 109 13.06 -8.97 2.86
CA VAL A 109 14.47 -8.86 2.41
C VAL A 109 14.72 -9.43 1.00
N GLY A 110 13.97 -10.45 0.61
CA GLY A 110 14.09 -11.06 -0.71
C GLY A 110 13.27 -10.38 -1.81
N ILE A 111 12.57 -9.28 -1.49
CA ILE A 111 11.68 -8.59 -2.43
C ILE A 111 12.37 -7.34 -2.93
N ARG A 112 12.69 -7.30 -4.23
CA ARG A 112 13.35 -6.17 -4.89
C ARG A 112 14.62 -5.72 -4.14
N GLY A 113 14.70 -4.45 -3.72
CA GLY A 113 15.83 -3.93 -2.95
C GLY A 113 15.88 -4.38 -1.50
N GLY A 114 14.86 -5.08 -1.03
CA GLY A 114 14.83 -5.72 0.28
C GLY A 114 14.47 -4.80 1.44
N ARG A 115 14.05 -3.57 1.18
CA ARG A 115 13.71 -2.59 2.22
C ARG A 115 12.20 -2.38 2.39
N GLY A 116 11.38 -3.10 1.63
CA GLY A 116 9.93 -3.18 1.84
C GLY A 116 9.07 -2.21 1.06
N GLY A 117 9.65 -1.42 0.16
CA GLY A 117 8.90 -0.52 -0.70
C GLY A 117 9.81 0.16 -1.72
N PHE A 118 9.18 0.80 -2.72
CA PHE A 118 9.91 1.48 -3.79
C PHE A 118 10.80 2.62 -3.25
N TRP A 119 10.22 3.51 -2.43
CA TRP A 119 10.96 4.63 -1.86
C TRP A 119 11.90 4.20 -0.74
N GLU A 120 11.54 3.16 0.00
CA GLU A 120 12.37 2.55 1.04
C GLU A 120 13.65 1.96 0.44
N ASP A 121 13.55 1.34 -0.73
CA ASP A 121 14.73 0.84 -1.47
C ASP A 121 15.68 1.99 -1.88
N LEU A 122 15.15 3.20 -2.00
CA LEU A 122 15.91 4.42 -2.29
C LEU A 122 16.31 5.20 -1.03
N GLY A 123 16.05 4.67 0.16
CA GLY A 123 16.53 5.24 1.43
C GLY A 123 15.46 5.86 2.33
N TYR A 124 14.17 5.76 1.99
CA TYR A 124 13.09 6.21 2.86
C TYR A 124 12.85 5.23 4.01
N GLU A 125 12.24 5.70 5.08
CA GLU A 125 11.91 4.86 6.23
C GLU A 125 10.77 3.89 5.90
N TRP A 126 10.92 2.64 6.34
CA TRP A 126 9.85 1.65 6.14
C TRP A 126 8.62 1.95 6.99
N TYR A 127 8.80 2.30 8.27
CA TYR A 127 7.69 2.74 9.13
C TYR A 127 7.62 4.26 9.11
N ALA A 128 6.69 4.79 8.33
CA ALA A 128 6.49 6.22 8.15
C ALA A 128 5.26 6.70 8.95
N GLY A 129 5.31 6.50 10.25
CA GLY A 129 4.20 6.83 11.17
C GLY A 129 3.94 8.32 11.33
N ILE A 130 2.71 8.66 11.65
CA ILE A 130 2.26 10.01 12.00
C ILE A 130 1.46 10.01 13.28
#